data_1f1f8c2110c43af88ef32630c044084f
#
_entry.id   1f1f8c2110c43af88ef32630c044084f
#
_cell.length_a   1.000
_cell.length_b   1.000
_cell.length_c   1.000
_cell.angle_alpha   90.00
_cell.angle_beta   90.00
_cell.angle_gamma   90.00
#
_symmetry.space_group_name_H-M   'P 1'
#
loop_
_entity.id
_entity.type
_entity.pdbx_description
1 polymer ?
#
loop_
_entity_poly.entity_id
_entity_poly.type
_entity_poly.pdbx_seq_one_letter_code
_entity_poly.pdbx_strand_id
1 'polypeptide(L)'
;MDNIVKFDKPYKFEGKEYDSLDLSGMEKMTVQDLIDIQKSIGNETAAMSVMEMTTSFAQEMAVKATGKPVEFFKLMPRGKIKKVQAAVVKGMDNSENADEVKKQLESHTLKFATPYTYEGSEKAELKGKTFDSIDLSGVGELNTMSEARAAPRMAACGFAPVNTQRNYLYCCIIASMGTGYPVDFFAGLPLCEAVKLRDAVNSDFFE
;
A
#
# COMPACT_ATOMS: atom_id res chain seq x y z
N MET A 1 -14.34 -5.99 8.03
CA MET A 1 -13.58 -7.28 7.91
C MET A 1 -13.23 -7.79 9.29
N ASP A 2 -13.09 -9.11 9.46
CA ASP A 2 -12.60 -9.64 10.74
C ASP A 2 -11.05 -9.52 10.75
N ASN A 3 -10.57 -8.39 11.27
CA ASN A 3 -9.14 -8.06 11.35
C ASN A 3 -8.47 -8.71 12.58
N ILE A 4 -9.14 -9.69 13.21
CA ILE A 4 -8.64 -10.37 14.40
C ILE A 4 -7.96 -11.69 14.00
N VAL A 5 -6.65 -11.78 14.24
CA VAL A 5 -5.86 -13.00 14.05
C VAL A 5 -5.91 -13.84 15.31
N LYS A 6 -6.63 -14.97 15.31
CA LYS A 6 -6.68 -15.89 16.45
C LYS A 6 -5.50 -16.87 16.42
N PHE A 7 -4.93 -17.12 17.59
CA PHE A 7 -3.84 -18.08 17.78
C PHE A 7 -4.38 -19.40 18.35
N ASP A 8 -3.92 -20.53 17.82
CA ASP A 8 -4.33 -21.86 18.31
C ASP A 8 -3.85 -22.13 19.76
N LYS A 9 -2.74 -21.51 20.13
CA LYS A 9 -2.20 -21.48 21.50
C LYS A 9 -1.80 -20.05 21.80
N PRO A 10 -1.97 -19.56 23.03
CA PRO A 10 -1.56 -18.22 23.42
C PRO A 10 -0.10 -17.92 23.05
N TYR A 11 0.17 -16.68 22.67
CA TYR A 11 1.53 -16.18 22.50
C TYR A 11 1.95 -15.44 23.77
N LYS A 12 3.08 -15.87 24.36
CA LYS A 12 3.63 -15.21 25.55
C LYS A 12 4.70 -14.20 25.14
N PHE A 13 4.52 -12.96 25.58
CA PHE A 13 5.49 -11.90 25.37
C PHE A 13 5.54 -11.02 26.63
N GLU A 14 6.73 -10.82 27.20
CA GLU A 14 6.95 -10.01 28.43
C GLU A 14 5.98 -10.35 29.57
N GLY A 15 5.78 -11.65 29.82
CA GLY A 15 4.93 -12.15 30.90
C GLY A 15 3.42 -12.06 30.66
N LYS A 16 2.98 -11.53 29.50
CA LYS A 16 1.57 -11.47 29.09
C LYS A 16 1.25 -12.54 28.07
N GLU A 17 0.03 -13.05 28.13
CA GLU A 17 -0.50 -14.01 27.14
C GLU A 17 -1.44 -13.31 26.17
N TYR A 18 -1.34 -13.68 24.90
CA TYR A 18 -2.13 -13.14 23.79
C TYR A 18 -2.76 -14.29 23.01
N ASP A 19 -4.08 -14.43 23.07
CA ASP A 19 -4.87 -15.43 22.32
C ASP A 19 -5.14 -14.97 20.90
N SER A 20 -5.08 -13.67 20.65
CA SER A 20 -5.34 -13.06 19.36
C SER A 20 -4.57 -11.75 19.19
N LEU A 21 -4.55 -11.29 17.94
CA LEU A 21 -3.99 -10.00 17.56
C LEU A 21 -5.05 -9.23 16.76
N ASP A 22 -5.36 -8.02 17.18
CA ASP A 22 -6.26 -7.13 16.46
C ASP A 22 -5.46 -6.25 15.49
N LEU A 23 -5.73 -6.38 14.20
CA LEU A 23 -5.14 -5.62 13.10
C LEU A 23 -6.09 -4.53 12.56
N SER A 24 -7.17 -4.20 13.26
CA SER A 24 -8.13 -3.17 12.82
C SER A 24 -7.50 -1.80 12.59
N GLY A 25 -6.35 -1.53 13.22
CA GLY A 25 -5.56 -0.34 12.93
C GLY A 25 -5.15 -0.18 11.46
N MET A 26 -5.13 -1.25 10.67
CA MET A 26 -4.89 -1.18 9.21
C MET A 26 -5.94 -0.33 8.48
N GLU A 27 -7.16 -0.26 8.98
CA GLU A 27 -8.24 0.54 8.39
C GLU A 27 -7.94 2.06 8.42
N LYS A 28 -7.04 2.48 9.30
CA LYS A 28 -6.60 3.88 9.43
C LYS A 28 -5.32 4.18 8.69
N MET A 29 -4.69 3.17 8.12
CA MET A 29 -3.46 3.33 7.37
C MET A 29 -3.74 3.84 5.95
N THR A 30 -2.73 4.50 5.40
CA THR A 30 -2.76 5.08 4.07
C THR A 30 -1.69 4.44 3.17
N VAL A 31 -1.71 4.79 1.89
CA VAL A 31 -0.65 4.44 0.95
C VAL A 31 0.70 5.03 1.40
N GLN A 32 0.71 6.21 2.08
CA GLN A 32 1.93 6.79 2.64
C GLN A 32 2.56 5.87 3.70
N ASP A 33 1.75 5.28 4.58
CA ASP A 33 2.26 4.33 5.57
C ASP A 33 2.94 3.12 4.90
N LEU A 34 2.37 2.67 3.79
CA LEU A 34 2.91 1.57 2.98
C LEU A 34 4.24 1.97 2.30
N ILE A 35 4.32 3.21 1.77
CA ILE A 35 5.55 3.78 1.21
C ILE A 35 6.65 3.84 2.29
N ASP A 36 6.32 4.29 3.50
CA ASP A 36 7.27 4.38 4.61
C ASP A 36 7.78 3.00 5.04
N ILE A 37 6.89 2.01 5.10
CA ILE A 37 7.24 0.62 5.37
C ILE A 37 8.12 0.06 4.26
N GLN A 38 7.76 0.27 3.00
CA GLN A 38 8.56 -0.16 1.85
C GLN A 38 9.98 0.44 1.91
N LYS A 39 10.10 1.70 2.32
CA LYS A 39 11.38 2.37 2.50
C LYS A 39 12.19 1.74 3.64
N SER A 40 11.58 1.43 4.77
CA SER A 40 12.26 0.87 5.95
C SER A 40 12.86 -0.51 5.69
N ILE A 41 12.18 -1.33 4.87
CA ILE A 41 12.61 -2.71 4.53
C ILE A 41 13.33 -2.79 3.16
N GLY A 42 13.51 -1.66 2.47
CA GLY A 42 13.96 -1.60 1.07
C GLY A 42 15.24 -2.39 0.77
N ASN A 43 16.20 -2.40 1.69
CA ASN A 43 17.44 -3.15 1.51
C ASN A 43 17.26 -4.67 1.63
N GLU A 44 16.29 -5.14 2.40
CA GLU A 44 15.99 -6.57 2.56
C GLU A 44 15.21 -7.11 1.36
N THR A 45 14.41 -6.25 0.73
CA THR A 45 13.50 -6.63 -0.35
C THR A 45 14.02 -6.35 -1.75
N ALA A 46 15.15 -5.67 -1.90
CA ALA A 46 15.73 -5.36 -3.21
C ALA A 46 15.97 -6.60 -4.10
N ALA A 47 16.16 -7.77 -3.48
CA ALA A 47 16.32 -9.05 -4.17
C ALA A 47 15.01 -9.86 -4.31
N MET A 48 13.89 -9.39 -3.76
CA MET A 48 12.61 -10.14 -3.75
C MET A 48 11.60 -9.51 -4.71
N SER A 49 10.94 -10.36 -5.48
CA SER A 49 9.96 -9.92 -6.48
C SER A 49 8.63 -9.43 -5.88
N VAL A 50 8.28 -9.82 -4.65
CA VAL A 50 7.00 -9.48 -4.01
C VAL A 50 7.23 -9.15 -2.54
N MET A 51 7.27 -7.86 -2.23
CA MET A 51 7.50 -7.35 -0.87
C MET A 51 6.46 -7.86 0.13
N GLU A 52 5.21 -7.87 -0.27
CA GLU A 52 4.05 -8.25 0.56
C GLU A 52 4.13 -9.70 1.06
N MET A 53 4.92 -10.54 0.37
CA MET A 53 5.15 -11.94 0.75
C MET A 53 6.30 -12.11 1.76
N THR A 54 6.95 -11.01 2.18
CA THR A 54 8.04 -11.09 3.14
C THR A 54 7.55 -11.03 4.59
N THR A 55 8.31 -11.68 5.48
CA THR A 55 8.01 -11.64 6.92
C THR A 55 8.25 -10.24 7.48
N SER A 56 9.30 -9.55 7.02
CA SER A 56 9.63 -8.18 7.44
C SER A 56 8.49 -7.21 7.13
N PHE A 57 7.91 -7.31 5.94
CA PHE A 57 6.75 -6.51 5.57
C PHE A 57 5.56 -6.75 6.52
N ALA A 58 5.22 -8.01 6.78
CA ALA A 58 4.12 -8.34 7.67
C ALA A 58 4.36 -7.85 9.11
N GLN A 59 5.63 -7.87 9.57
CA GLN A 59 6.02 -7.37 10.88
C GLN A 59 5.83 -5.86 10.98
N GLU A 60 6.35 -5.08 10.02
CA GLU A 60 6.24 -3.63 10.01
C GLU A 60 4.78 -3.16 9.88
N MET A 61 4.00 -3.82 9.01
CA MET A 61 2.56 -3.58 8.90
C MET A 61 1.84 -3.82 10.23
N ALA A 62 2.13 -4.94 10.89
CA ALA A 62 1.52 -5.27 12.16
C ALA A 62 1.98 -4.33 13.31
N VAL A 63 3.23 -3.89 13.31
CA VAL A 63 3.73 -2.84 14.23
C VAL A 63 2.90 -1.57 14.06
N LYS A 64 2.75 -1.10 12.85
CA LYS A 64 2.00 0.13 12.53
C LYS A 64 0.52 0.00 12.91
N ALA A 65 -0.09 -1.13 12.56
CA ALA A 65 -1.51 -1.38 12.84
C ALA A 65 -1.84 -1.53 14.33
N THR A 66 -0.90 -2.09 15.13
CA THR A 66 -1.19 -2.45 16.54
C THR A 66 -0.52 -1.55 17.56
N GLY A 67 0.48 -0.77 17.16
CA GLY A 67 1.34 -0.01 18.08
C GLY A 67 2.22 -0.89 18.99
N LYS A 68 2.33 -2.20 18.72
CA LYS A 68 3.19 -3.10 19.49
C LYS A 68 4.65 -2.94 19.01
N PRO A 69 5.64 -3.17 19.91
CA PRO A 69 7.04 -3.09 19.53
C PRO A 69 7.41 -4.16 18.50
N VAL A 70 8.41 -3.88 17.66
CA VAL A 70 8.84 -4.81 16.59
C VAL A 70 9.32 -6.15 17.16
N GLU A 71 9.88 -6.16 18.37
CA GLU A 71 10.33 -7.35 19.09
C GLU A 71 9.17 -8.31 19.37
N PHE A 72 7.96 -7.79 19.60
CA PHE A 72 6.76 -8.62 19.76
C PHE A 72 6.56 -9.53 18.55
N PHE A 73 6.79 -9.02 17.34
CA PHE A 73 6.63 -9.76 16.09
C PHE A 73 7.88 -10.59 15.75
N LYS A 74 9.09 -10.06 15.99
CA LYS A 74 10.36 -10.76 15.72
C LYS A 74 10.52 -12.03 16.57
N LEU A 75 10.04 -12.00 17.80
CA LEU A 75 10.09 -13.14 18.72
C LEU A 75 8.88 -14.07 18.58
N MET A 76 7.91 -13.73 17.75
CA MET A 76 6.71 -14.54 17.54
C MET A 76 7.05 -15.83 16.79
N PRO A 77 6.53 -17.00 17.24
CA PRO A 77 6.72 -18.27 16.54
C PRO A 77 6.29 -18.19 15.07
N ARG A 78 7.09 -18.82 14.18
CA ARG A 78 6.89 -18.72 12.72
C ARG A 78 5.47 -19.08 12.25
N GLY A 79 4.80 -20.05 12.88
CA GLY A 79 3.42 -20.39 12.55
C GLY A 79 2.42 -19.26 12.83
N LYS A 80 2.67 -18.49 13.89
CA LYS A 80 1.82 -17.34 14.26
C LYS A 80 2.07 -16.15 13.35
N ILE A 81 3.34 -15.81 13.07
CA ILE A 81 3.66 -14.70 12.17
C ILE A 81 3.17 -14.96 10.73
N LYS A 82 3.11 -16.23 10.27
CA LYS A 82 2.47 -16.57 8.99
C LYS A 82 0.98 -16.26 8.99
N LYS A 83 0.26 -16.47 10.10
CA LYS A 83 -1.16 -16.08 10.21
C LYS A 83 -1.33 -14.56 10.17
N VAL A 84 -0.43 -13.82 10.84
CA VAL A 84 -0.39 -12.35 10.77
C VAL A 84 -0.13 -11.90 9.34
N GLN A 85 0.85 -12.48 8.64
CA GLN A 85 1.17 -12.17 7.26
C GLN A 85 -0.04 -12.39 6.33
N ALA A 86 -0.73 -13.52 6.45
CA ALA A 86 -1.92 -13.82 5.65
C ALA A 86 -3.04 -12.80 5.91
N ALA A 87 -3.22 -12.36 7.15
CA ALA A 87 -4.23 -11.36 7.51
C ALA A 87 -3.85 -9.96 6.99
N VAL A 88 -2.56 -9.59 7.04
CA VAL A 88 -2.05 -8.33 6.47
C VAL A 88 -2.31 -8.29 4.96
N VAL A 89 -1.91 -9.33 4.22
CA VAL A 89 -2.13 -9.40 2.77
C VAL A 89 -3.61 -9.31 2.44
N LYS A 90 -4.45 -10.07 3.15
CA LYS A 90 -5.92 -10.03 2.98
C LYS A 90 -6.51 -8.64 3.28
N GLY A 91 -5.97 -7.93 4.29
CA GLY A 91 -6.44 -6.60 4.66
C GLY A 91 -6.06 -5.50 3.66
N MET A 92 -5.04 -5.75 2.84
CA MET A 92 -4.63 -4.85 1.75
C MET A 92 -5.44 -5.09 0.47
N ASP A 93 -5.91 -6.31 0.26
CA ASP A 93 -6.64 -6.71 -0.93
C ASP A 93 -8.14 -6.57 -0.68
N ASN A 94 -8.72 -5.53 -1.24
CA ASN A 94 -10.16 -5.26 -1.20
C ASN A 94 -10.86 -5.70 -2.50
N SER A 95 -10.20 -6.52 -3.32
CA SER A 95 -10.77 -7.06 -4.55
C SER A 95 -11.79 -8.17 -4.22
N GLU A 96 -13.02 -7.77 -3.92
CA GLU A 96 -14.13 -8.72 -3.69
C GLU A 96 -14.58 -9.40 -4.98
N ASN A 97 -14.24 -8.83 -6.16
CA ASN A 97 -14.69 -9.35 -7.45
C ASN A 97 -13.68 -9.09 -8.56
N ALA A 98 -13.03 -10.15 -9.06
CA ALA A 98 -12.05 -10.06 -10.15
C ALA A 98 -12.65 -9.43 -11.44
N ASP A 99 -13.95 -9.63 -11.71
CA ASP A 99 -14.61 -9.05 -12.88
C ASP A 99 -14.81 -7.54 -12.73
N GLU A 100 -15.02 -7.04 -11.51
CA GLU A 100 -15.10 -5.60 -11.26
C GLU A 100 -13.73 -4.94 -11.37
N VAL A 101 -12.68 -5.57 -10.86
CA VAL A 101 -11.30 -5.10 -11.03
C VAL A 101 -10.97 -5.01 -12.51
N LYS A 102 -11.26 -6.03 -13.29
CA LYS A 102 -11.04 -6.04 -14.75
C LYS A 102 -11.79 -4.91 -15.46
N LYS A 103 -13.06 -4.67 -15.12
CA LYS A 103 -13.84 -3.56 -15.70
C LYS A 103 -13.27 -2.19 -15.32
N GLN A 104 -12.74 -2.03 -14.12
CA GLN A 104 -12.10 -0.79 -13.70
C GLN A 104 -10.81 -0.55 -14.48
N LEU A 105 -9.97 -1.57 -14.69
CA LEU A 105 -8.78 -1.49 -15.54
C LEU A 105 -9.16 -1.12 -16.97
N GLU A 106 -10.13 -1.80 -17.59
CA GLU A 106 -10.60 -1.51 -18.96
C GLU A 106 -11.20 -0.10 -19.11
N SER A 107 -11.75 0.48 -18.05
CA SER A 107 -12.34 1.84 -18.06
C SER A 107 -11.35 2.94 -17.66
N HIS A 108 -10.10 2.61 -17.36
CA HIS A 108 -9.09 3.52 -16.82
C HIS A 108 -9.56 4.33 -15.60
N THR A 109 -10.55 3.81 -14.86
CA THR A 109 -11.18 4.50 -13.73
C THR A 109 -10.91 3.76 -12.43
N LEU A 110 -10.18 4.39 -11.53
CA LEU A 110 -9.98 3.88 -10.17
C LEU A 110 -11.18 4.31 -9.29
N LYS A 111 -12.10 3.39 -8.99
CA LYS A 111 -13.20 3.61 -8.04
C LYS A 111 -12.73 3.30 -6.63
N PHE A 112 -13.01 4.21 -5.70
CA PHE A 112 -12.72 4.00 -4.29
C PHE A 112 -13.79 3.14 -3.62
N ALA A 113 -13.39 2.28 -2.68
CA ALA A 113 -14.30 1.49 -1.86
C ALA A 113 -15.19 2.37 -0.97
N THR A 114 -14.63 3.49 -0.54
CA THR A 114 -15.35 4.56 0.18
C THR A 114 -14.90 5.91 -0.36
N PRO A 115 -15.78 6.93 -0.39
CA PRO A 115 -15.42 8.27 -0.84
C PRO A 115 -14.17 8.78 -0.10
N TYR A 116 -13.18 9.26 -0.83
CA TYR A 116 -11.92 9.78 -0.31
C TYR A 116 -11.96 11.31 -0.25
N THR A 117 -11.73 11.88 0.93
CA THR A 117 -11.58 13.33 1.10
C THR A 117 -10.09 13.69 1.16
N TYR A 118 -9.65 14.55 0.24
CA TYR A 118 -8.25 14.98 0.21
C TYR A 118 -7.95 15.99 1.31
N GLU A 119 -7.00 15.66 2.19
CA GLU A 119 -6.53 16.51 3.29
C GLU A 119 -5.06 16.93 3.13
N GLY A 120 -4.45 16.64 2.00
CA GLY A 120 -3.07 17.00 1.71
C GLY A 120 -2.83 18.49 1.56
N SER A 121 -1.60 18.88 1.34
CA SER A 121 -1.16 20.27 1.31
C SER A 121 -0.57 20.74 -0.03
N GLU A 122 -0.25 19.81 -0.95
CA GLU A 122 0.40 20.18 -2.22
C GLU A 122 -0.52 21.00 -3.14
N LYS A 123 -1.86 20.81 -3.05
CA LYS A 123 -2.84 21.58 -3.81
C LYS A 123 -3.98 22.07 -2.91
N ALA A 124 -3.91 23.31 -2.48
CA ALA A 124 -4.87 23.91 -1.57
C ALA A 124 -6.32 23.90 -2.12
N GLU A 125 -6.48 24.03 -3.45
CA GLU A 125 -7.79 24.02 -4.11
C GLU A 125 -8.49 22.67 -4.10
N LEU A 126 -7.78 21.58 -3.80
CA LEU A 126 -8.35 20.23 -3.65
C LEU A 126 -8.71 19.89 -2.21
N LYS A 127 -8.13 20.59 -1.23
CA LYS A 127 -8.32 20.31 0.19
C LYS A 127 -9.79 20.35 0.59
N GLY A 128 -10.23 19.30 1.29
CA GLY A 128 -11.61 19.11 1.70
C GLY A 128 -12.56 18.62 0.59
N LYS A 129 -12.10 18.46 -0.65
CA LYS A 129 -12.92 17.87 -1.70
C LYS A 129 -12.96 16.36 -1.56
N THR A 130 -14.12 15.78 -1.83
CA THR A 130 -14.37 14.35 -1.77
C THR A 130 -14.49 13.77 -3.17
N PHE A 131 -13.90 12.59 -3.36
CA PHE A 131 -13.81 11.88 -4.63
C PHE A 131 -14.32 10.46 -4.45
N ASP A 132 -15.16 9.98 -5.36
CA ASP A 132 -15.64 8.59 -5.42
C ASP A 132 -14.78 7.75 -6.37
N SER A 133 -14.10 8.40 -7.30
CA SER A 133 -13.24 7.77 -8.31
C SER A 133 -12.28 8.76 -8.93
N ILE A 134 -11.26 8.24 -9.63
CA ILE A 134 -10.32 9.04 -10.43
C ILE A 134 -10.20 8.40 -11.82
N ASP A 135 -10.17 9.26 -12.84
CA ASP A 135 -9.80 8.89 -14.20
C ASP A 135 -8.27 8.83 -14.33
N LEU A 136 -7.74 7.67 -14.68
CA LEU A 136 -6.32 7.40 -14.90
C LEU A 136 -5.95 7.34 -16.40
N SER A 137 -6.88 7.62 -17.33
CA SER A 137 -6.63 7.51 -18.77
C SER A 137 -5.39 8.28 -19.24
N GLY A 138 -5.08 9.42 -18.62
CA GLY A 138 -3.85 10.16 -18.89
C GLY A 138 -2.55 9.46 -18.49
N VAL A 139 -2.61 8.36 -17.73
CA VAL A 139 -1.43 7.53 -17.42
C VAL A 139 -0.96 6.80 -18.67
N GLY A 140 -1.88 6.30 -19.51
CA GLY A 140 -1.55 5.65 -20.79
C GLY A 140 -0.91 6.59 -21.83
N GLU A 141 -1.08 7.91 -21.66
CA GLU A 141 -0.45 8.92 -22.53
C GLU A 141 1.00 9.27 -22.13
N LEU A 142 1.46 8.75 -20.99
CA LEU A 142 2.84 8.97 -20.54
C LEU A 142 3.82 8.15 -21.40
N ASN A 143 5.09 8.55 -21.35
CA ASN A 143 6.14 7.95 -22.17
C ASN A 143 7.43 7.77 -21.37
N THR A 144 8.48 7.26 -22.02
CA THR A 144 9.79 7.01 -21.40
C THR A 144 10.44 8.26 -20.78
N MET A 145 10.12 9.47 -21.27
CA MET A 145 10.57 10.72 -20.64
C MET A 145 9.88 10.95 -19.30
N SER A 146 8.63 10.53 -19.17
CA SER A 146 7.90 10.57 -17.89
C SER A 146 8.54 9.61 -16.89
N GLU A 147 8.90 8.40 -17.31
CA GLU A 147 9.66 7.44 -16.51
C GLU A 147 11.01 8.03 -16.05
N ALA A 148 11.76 8.63 -16.97
CA ALA A 148 13.03 9.29 -16.66
C ALA A 148 12.89 10.44 -15.66
N ARG A 149 11.74 11.11 -15.59
CA ARG A 149 11.42 12.15 -14.59
C ARG A 149 10.98 11.57 -13.25
N ALA A 150 10.40 10.39 -13.23
CA ALA A 150 9.98 9.73 -11.98
C ALA A 150 11.18 9.22 -11.17
N ALA A 151 12.21 8.67 -11.82
CA ALA A 151 13.37 8.09 -11.16
C ALA A 151 14.11 9.05 -10.19
N PRO A 152 14.43 10.32 -10.57
CA PRO A 152 15.04 11.27 -9.65
C PRO A 152 14.14 11.61 -8.45
N ARG A 153 12.83 11.64 -8.63
CA ARG A 153 11.86 11.89 -7.54
C ARG A 153 11.86 10.74 -6.53
N MET A 154 11.92 9.50 -7.00
CA MET A 154 12.10 8.33 -6.13
C MET A 154 13.43 8.39 -5.36
N ALA A 155 14.52 8.69 -6.06
CA ALA A 155 15.86 8.80 -5.45
C ALA A 155 15.91 9.89 -4.36
N ALA A 156 15.29 11.04 -4.60
CA ALA A 156 15.16 12.12 -3.61
C ALA A 156 14.41 11.68 -2.35
N CYS A 157 13.49 10.71 -2.47
CA CYS A 157 12.79 10.10 -1.34
C CYS A 157 13.56 8.92 -0.71
N GLY A 158 14.74 8.57 -1.20
CA GLY A 158 15.61 7.51 -0.67
C GLY A 158 15.27 6.11 -1.21
N PHE A 159 14.60 6.01 -2.35
CA PHE A 159 14.34 4.73 -3.03
C PHE A 159 15.35 4.50 -4.17
N ALA A 160 15.87 3.27 -4.26
CA ALA A 160 16.52 2.81 -5.46
C ALA A 160 15.48 2.56 -6.57
N PRO A 161 15.74 2.90 -7.85
CA PRO A 161 14.83 2.67 -8.96
C PRO A 161 14.85 1.20 -9.41
N VAL A 162 14.67 0.27 -8.46
CA VAL A 162 14.63 -1.17 -8.71
C VAL A 162 13.20 -1.64 -8.54
N ASN A 163 12.70 -2.45 -9.47
CA ASN A 163 11.35 -3.02 -9.44
C ASN A 163 10.25 -1.93 -9.29
N THR A 164 10.29 -0.94 -10.17
CA THR A 164 9.42 0.24 -10.13
C THR A 164 7.94 -0.09 -10.18
N GLN A 165 7.54 -1.13 -10.92
CA GLN A 165 6.16 -1.60 -11.03
C GLN A 165 5.55 -2.03 -9.69
N ARG A 166 6.38 -2.39 -8.69
CA ARG A 166 5.93 -2.77 -7.35
C ARG A 166 6.23 -1.72 -6.27
N ASN A 167 6.72 -0.56 -6.69
CA ASN A 167 7.01 0.52 -5.78
C ASN A 167 5.82 1.47 -5.67
N TYR A 168 5.22 1.56 -4.49
CA TYR A 168 4.01 2.37 -4.29
C TYR A 168 4.26 3.88 -4.47
N LEU A 169 5.43 4.39 -4.10
CA LEU A 169 5.78 5.78 -4.38
C LEU A 169 5.89 6.03 -5.89
N TYR A 170 6.48 5.09 -6.64
CA TYR A 170 6.56 5.19 -8.10
C TYR A 170 5.16 5.23 -8.71
N CYS A 171 4.26 4.35 -8.29
CA CYS A 171 2.87 4.37 -8.75
C CYS A 171 2.17 5.70 -8.45
N CYS A 172 2.37 6.27 -7.26
CA CYS A 172 1.84 7.59 -6.92
C CYS A 172 2.41 8.70 -7.81
N ILE A 173 3.71 8.65 -8.13
CA ILE A 173 4.36 9.63 -9.02
C ILE A 173 3.81 9.52 -10.44
N ILE A 174 3.69 8.32 -10.99
CA ILE A 174 3.15 8.09 -12.34
C ILE A 174 1.67 8.50 -12.41
N ALA A 175 0.85 8.11 -11.44
CA ALA A 175 -0.54 8.55 -11.35
C ALA A 175 -0.66 10.08 -11.27
N SER A 176 0.20 10.72 -10.49
CA SER A 176 0.28 12.19 -10.40
C SER A 176 0.61 12.85 -11.74
N MET A 177 1.53 12.27 -12.51
CA MET A 177 1.91 12.79 -13.81
C MET A 177 0.78 12.65 -14.86
N GLY A 178 0.07 11.53 -14.85
CA GLY A 178 -1.01 11.27 -15.80
C GLY A 178 -2.28 12.06 -15.49
N THR A 179 -2.60 12.24 -14.23
CA THR A 179 -3.87 12.87 -13.81
C THR A 179 -3.77 14.34 -13.47
N GLY A 180 -2.55 14.82 -13.17
CA GLY A 180 -2.32 16.18 -12.64
C GLY A 180 -2.72 16.36 -11.17
N TYR A 181 -3.23 15.33 -10.47
CA TYR A 181 -3.36 15.36 -9.01
C TYR A 181 -1.98 15.29 -8.36
N PRO A 182 -1.78 15.89 -7.16
CA PRO A 182 -0.48 15.87 -6.49
C PRO A 182 -0.12 14.47 -5.97
N VAL A 183 1.16 14.21 -5.71
CA VAL A 183 1.62 12.90 -5.21
C VAL A 183 1.01 12.60 -3.85
N ASP A 184 0.87 13.60 -2.98
CA ASP A 184 0.29 13.45 -1.64
C ASP A 184 -1.22 13.09 -1.69
N PHE A 185 -1.90 13.35 -2.81
CA PHE A 185 -3.26 12.88 -3.04
C PHE A 185 -3.32 11.34 -3.07
N PHE A 186 -2.45 10.73 -3.86
CA PHE A 186 -2.38 9.27 -4.00
C PHE A 186 -1.77 8.61 -2.76
N ALA A 187 -0.77 9.23 -2.16
CA ALA A 187 -0.16 8.76 -0.92
C ALA A 187 -1.14 8.81 0.27
N GLY A 188 -2.09 9.75 0.28
CA GLY A 188 -3.12 9.86 1.29
C GLY A 188 -4.30 8.91 1.14
N LEU A 189 -4.42 8.17 0.03
CA LEU A 189 -5.50 7.19 -0.16
C LEU A 189 -5.48 6.13 0.95
N PRO A 190 -6.65 5.60 1.35
CA PRO A 190 -6.73 4.47 2.28
C PRO A 190 -5.91 3.27 1.80
N LEU A 191 -5.31 2.54 2.73
CA LEU A 191 -4.48 1.37 2.45
C LEU A 191 -5.16 0.35 1.52
N CYS A 192 -6.46 0.15 1.66
CA CYS A 192 -7.24 -0.78 0.83
C CYS A 192 -7.29 -0.39 -0.66
N GLU A 193 -6.92 0.83 -1.02
CA GLU A 193 -6.84 1.28 -2.41
C GLU A 193 -5.44 1.10 -3.01
N ALA A 194 -4.43 0.77 -2.19
CA ALA A 194 -3.03 0.72 -2.62
C ALA A 194 -2.78 -0.28 -3.75
N VAL A 195 -3.32 -1.49 -3.61
CA VAL A 195 -3.15 -2.57 -4.61
C VAL A 195 -3.87 -2.21 -5.91
N LYS A 196 -5.10 -1.71 -5.82
CA LYS A 196 -5.86 -1.26 -6.99
C LYS A 196 -5.17 -0.13 -7.75
N LEU A 197 -4.65 0.88 -7.01
CA LEU A 197 -3.88 1.97 -7.61
C LEU A 197 -2.66 1.45 -8.36
N ARG A 198 -1.87 0.56 -7.70
CA ARG A 198 -0.69 -0.03 -8.31
C ARG A 198 -1.04 -0.80 -9.59
N ASP A 199 -2.05 -1.65 -9.52
CA ASP A 199 -2.43 -2.51 -10.63
C ASP A 199 -3.03 -1.70 -11.80
N ALA A 200 -3.80 -0.66 -11.52
CA ALA A 200 -4.31 0.27 -12.53
C ALA A 200 -3.18 1.05 -13.22
N VAL A 201 -2.25 1.62 -12.43
CA VAL A 201 -1.08 2.31 -13.00
C VAL A 201 -0.22 1.38 -13.84
N ASN A 202 -0.02 0.12 -13.40
CA ASN A 202 0.78 -0.84 -14.17
C ASN A 202 0.10 -1.24 -15.47
N SER A 203 -1.21 -1.46 -15.47
CA SER A 203 -1.97 -1.77 -16.68
C SER A 203 -1.90 -0.63 -17.69
N ASP A 204 -2.07 0.63 -17.25
CA ASP A 204 -2.14 1.77 -18.15
C ASP A 204 -0.76 2.24 -18.64
N PHE A 205 0.30 2.07 -17.84
CA PHE A 205 1.63 2.59 -18.15
C PHE A 205 2.59 1.57 -18.76
N PHE A 206 2.45 0.26 -18.46
CA PHE A 206 3.40 -0.77 -18.89
C PHE A 206 2.81 -1.77 -19.90
N GLU A 207 1.50 -1.81 -20.10
CA GLU A 207 0.83 -2.66 -21.07
C GLU A 207 0.31 -1.85 -22.27
#